data_d3358a0f8202664a50aa3faa68648800
#
_entry.id   d3358a0f8202664a50aa3faa68648800
#
_cell.length_a   1.000
_cell.length_b   1.000
_cell.length_c   1.000
_cell.angle_alpha   90.00
_cell.angle_beta   90.00
_cell.angle_gamma   90.00
#
_symmetry.space_group_name_H-M   'P 1'
#
loop_
_entity.id
_entity.type
_entity.pdbx_description
1 polymer ?
#
loop_
_entity_poly.entity_id
_entity_poly.type
_entity_poly.pdbx_seq_one_letter_code
_entity_poly.pdbx_strand_id
1 'polypeptide(L)'
;SVSRGLGDVYKRQAYGHIEGDPLQATDIYTRQCSVGVNTKDLGMMAATLANAGTNPVTGKSLVNPEDMPEILAVMATAGLYDDAGKWLYKTGLPAKSGVGGGIIAVSPGKFGIAAISPPLDAAGNSVRAQKAIADISAALGGNPYEAAPYGK
;
A
#
# COMPACT_ATOMS: atom_id res chain seq x y z
N SER A 1 12.58 -15.28 -0.25
CA SER A 1 12.29 -13.81 -0.21
C SER A 1 13.51 -12.97 0.12
N VAL A 2 14.43 -13.44 0.97
CA VAL A 2 15.71 -12.74 1.30
C VAL A 2 16.56 -12.50 0.05
N SER A 3 16.57 -13.43 -0.90
CA SER A 3 17.35 -13.31 -2.14
C SER A 3 16.88 -12.18 -3.07
N ARG A 4 15.59 -11.80 -3.06
CA ARG A 4 15.09 -10.68 -3.88
C ARG A 4 15.55 -9.33 -3.31
N GLY A 5 15.49 -9.13 -2.00
CA GLY A 5 15.94 -7.90 -1.36
C GLY A 5 17.43 -7.63 -1.59
N LEU A 6 18.27 -8.64 -1.47
CA LEU A 6 19.70 -8.55 -1.82
C LEU A 6 19.90 -8.22 -3.31
N GLY A 7 19.19 -8.90 -4.21
CA GLY A 7 19.26 -8.62 -5.65
C GLY A 7 18.89 -7.17 -5.99
N ASP A 8 17.90 -6.60 -5.34
CA ASP A 8 17.49 -5.21 -5.54
C ASP A 8 18.53 -4.21 -5.02
N VAL A 9 19.18 -4.49 -3.89
CA VAL A 9 20.25 -3.65 -3.36
C VAL A 9 21.45 -3.64 -4.31
N TYR A 10 21.90 -4.80 -4.79
CA TYR A 10 23.01 -4.87 -5.75
C TYR A 10 22.72 -4.21 -7.08
N LYS A 11 21.47 -4.31 -7.58
CA LYS A 11 21.04 -3.57 -8.78
C LYS A 11 21.13 -2.06 -8.55
N ARG A 12 20.59 -1.55 -7.44
CA ARG A 12 20.66 -0.12 -7.12
C ARG A 12 22.10 0.37 -6.98
N GLN A 13 22.99 -0.45 -6.39
CA GLN A 13 24.41 -0.13 -6.32
C GLN A 13 25.05 -0.06 -7.71
N ALA A 14 24.75 -1.02 -8.60
CA ALA A 14 25.28 -1.05 -9.96
C ALA A 14 24.85 0.16 -10.79
N TYR A 15 23.67 0.77 -10.48
CA TYR A 15 23.19 2.01 -11.10
C TYR A 15 23.61 3.27 -10.33
N GLY A 16 24.48 3.17 -9.34
CA GLY A 16 24.95 4.32 -8.56
C GLY A 16 23.89 4.94 -7.63
N HIS A 17 22.83 4.21 -7.29
CA HIS A 17 21.74 4.69 -6.43
C HIS A 17 21.95 4.38 -4.94
N ILE A 18 23.07 3.74 -4.58
CA ILE A 18 23.45 3.51 -3.19
C ILE A 18 24.83 4.10 -2.98
N GLU A 19 24.89 5.12 -2.11
CA GLU A 19 26.11 5.70 -1.60
C GLU A 19 26.48 4.98 -0.30
N GLY A 20 27.73 4.50 -0.19
CA GLY A 20 28.24 3.81 0.99
C GLY A 20 28.15 2.28 0.93
N ASP A 21 28.07 1.64 2.10
CA ASP A 21 28.10 0.18 2.23
C ASP A 21 26.73 -0.45 1.89
N PRO A 22 26.66 -1.29 0.83
CA PRO A 22 25.42 -1.99 0.46
C PRO A 22 24.92 -2.96 1.53
N LEU A 23 25.81 -3.53 2.36
CA LEU A 23 25.40 -4.41 3.45
C LEU A 23 24.68 -3.64 4.56
N GLN A 24 25.12 -2.42 4.86
CA GLN A 24 24.44 -1.54 5.80
C GLN A 24 23.06 -1.12 5.27
N ALA A 25 22.96 -0.78 3.99
CA ALA A 25 21.68 -0.47 3.34
C ALA A 25 20.72 -1.67 3.40
N THR A 26 21.24 -2.88 3.18
CA THR A 26 20.48 -4.14 3.26
C THR A 26 20.00 -4.40 4.70
N ASP A 27 20.84 -4.17 5.71
CA ASP A 27 20.47 -4.36 7.13
C ASP A 27 19.31 -3.42 7.51
N ILE A 28 19.41 -2.13 7.18
CA ILE A 28 18.35 -1.14 7.42
C ILE A 28 17.04 -1.56 6.75
N TYR A 29 17.10 -1.95 5.48
CA TYR A 29 15.94 -2.44 4.73
C TYR A 29 15.32 -3.68 5.37
N THR A 30 16.12 -4.66 5.74
CA THR A 30 15.66 -5.91 6.37
C THR A 30 15.02 -5.66 7.72
N ARG A 31 15.59 -4.80 8.54
CA ARG A 31 15.02 -4.41 9.85
C ARG A 31 13.67 -3.72 9.67
N GLN A 32 13.55 -2.80 8.74
CA GLN A 32 12.28 -2.12 8.43
C GLN A 32 11.22 -3.11 7.93
N CYS A 33 11.60 -4.08 7.06
CA CYS A 33 10.68 -5.10 6.56
C CYS A 33 10.32 -6.18 7.59
N SER A 34 11.03 -6.26 8.73
CA SER A 34 10.83 -7.29 9.77
C SER A 34 9.95 -6.81 10.94
N VAL A 35 9.34 -5.63 10.84
CA VAL A 35 8.40 -5.15 11.84
C VAL A 35 7.14 -6.03 11.82
N GLY A 36 6.85 -6.67 12.96
CA GLY A 36 5.64 -7.49 13.12
C GLY A 36 4.40 -6.59 13.17
N VAL A 37 3.42 -6.91 12.34
CA VAL A 37 2.15 -6.17 12.26
C VAL A 37 0.97 -7.14 12.17
N ASN A 38 -0.20 -6.69 12.60
CA ASN A 38 -1.47 -7.37 12.40
C ASN A 38 -2.41 -6.51 11.51
N THR A 39 -3.61 -7.02 11.22
CA THR A 39 -4.59 -6.29 10.38
C THR A 39 -5.06 -4.98 10.99
N LYS A 40 -5.08 -4.86 12.32
CA LYS A 40 -5.46 -3.62 13.00
C LYS A 40 -4.38 -2.55 12.82
N ASP A 41 -3.11 -2.93 12.91
CA ASP A 41 -1.98 -2.02 12.70
C ASP A 41 -1.98 -1.52 11.24
N LEU A 42 -2.11 -2.43 10.27
CA LEU A 42 -2.19 -2.08 8.85
C LEU A 42 -3.44 -1.25 8.52
N GLY A 43 -4.58 -1.57 9.14
CA GLY A 43 -5.82 -0.80 9.01
C GLY A 43 -5.65 0.63 9.52
N MET A 44 -4.93 0.81 10.63
CA MET A 44 -4.62 2.13 11.18
C MET A 44 -3.68 2.93 10.26
N MET A 45 -2.69 2.27 9.65
CA MET A 45 -1.83 2.91 8.64
C MET A 45 -2.66 3.38 7.45
N ALA A 46 -3.54 2.52 6.90
CA ALA A 46 -4.44 2.88 5.81
C ALA A 46 -5.40 4.02 6.19
N ALA A 47 -5.96 3.99 7.40
CA ALA A 47 -6.85 5.04 7.91
C ALA A 47 -6.11 6.38 8.10
N THR A 48 -4.84 6.35 8.50
CA THR A 48 -4.00 7.56 8.58
C THR A 48 -3.81 8.19 7.21
N LEU A 49 -3.54 7.38 6.18
CA LEU A 49 -3.43 7.86 4.81
C LEU A 49 -4.78 8.39 4.28
N ALA A 50 -5.89 7.73 4.59
CA ALA A 50 -7.22 8.19 4.23
C ALA A 50 -7.60 9.51 4.91
N ASN A 51 -7.03 9.79 6.09
CA ASN A 51 -7.25 10.99 6.89
C ASN A 51 -6.11 12.02 6.71
N ALA A 52 -5.67 12.21 5.48
CA ALA A 52 -4.65 13.19 5.10
C ALA A 52 -3.37 13.15 5.97
N GLY A 53 -2.90 11.96 6.30
CA GLY A 53 -1.66 11.75 7.06
C GLY A 53 -1.79 11.87 8.58
N THR A 54 -3.00 12.12 9.09
CA THR A 54 -3.27 12.24 10.51
C THR A 54 -3.90 10.97 11.07
N ASN A 55 -3.29 10.38 12.10
CA ASN A 55 -3.84 9.19 12.77
C ASN A 55 -5.20 9.52 13.40
N PRO A 56 -6.30 8.86 12.99
CA PRO A 56 -7.65 9.24 13.42
C PRO A 56 -7.95 8.93 14.89
N VAL A 57 -7.15 8.07 15.54
CA VAL A 57 -7.34 7.71 16.97
C VAL A 57 -6.54 8.64 17.89
N THR A 58 -5.29 8.94 17.54
CA THR A 58 -4.41 9.73 18.38
C THR A 58 -4.39 11.22 18.05
N GLY A 59 -4.92 11.61 16.88
CA GLY A 59 -4.84 12.97 16.35
C GLY A 59 -3.43 13.39 15.92
N LYS A 60 -2.44 12.48 15.98
CA LYS A 60 -1.06 12.82 15.65
C LYS A 60 -0.88 12.88 14.13
N SER A 61 -0.38 13.99 13.62
CA SER A 61 0.10 14.09 12.23
C SER A 61 1.38 13.27 12.06
N LEU A 62 1.37 12.31 11.17
CA LEU A 62 2.48 11.40 10.88
C LEU A 62 3.05 11.61 9.49
N VAL A 63 2.26 12.15 8.57
CA VAL A 63 2.62 12.47 7.19
C VAL A 63 2.12 13.88 6.91
N ASN A 64 2.91 14.67 6.19
CA ASN A 64 2.48 15.99 5.78
C ASN A 64 1.30 15.87 4.79
N PRO A 65 0.18 16.56 5.03
CA PRO A 65 -0.96 16.53 4.11
C PRO A 65 -0.63 16.92 2.67
N GLU A 66 0.38 17.77 2.46
CA GLU A 66 0.84 18.19 1.13
C GLU A 66 1.48 17.03 0.33
N ASP A 67 2.04 16.02 1.00
CA ASP A 67 2.67 14.86 0.38
C ASP A 67 1.64 13.76 0.02
N MET A 68 0.41 13.86 0.52
CA MET A 68 -0.60 12.81 0.34
C MET A 68 -0.98 12.53 -1.12
N PRO A 69 -1.14 13.54 -2.00
CA PRO A 69 -1.45 13.28 -3.41
C PRO A 69 -0.39 12.42 -4.10
N GLU A 70 0.89 12.67 -3.83
CA GLU A 70 2.00 11.93 -4.42
C GLU A 70 2.09 10.52 -3.87
N ILE A 71 1.93 10.33 -2.55
CA ILE A 71 1.88 9.02 -1.92
C ILE A 71 0.76 8.17 -2.52
N LEU A 72 -0.44 8.70 -2.61
CA LEU A 72 -1.59 7.98 -3.14
C LEU A 72 -1.45 7.71 -4.65
N ALA A 73 -0.86 8.63 -5.42
CA ALA A 73 -0.57 8.44 -6.83
C ALA A 73 0.43 7.28 -7.06
N VAL A 74 1.50 7.20 -6.25
CA VAL A 74 2.45 6.08 -6.31
C VAL A 74 1.79 4.76 -5.90
N MET A 75 0.94 4.76 -4.88
CA MET A 75 0.16 3.58 -4.49
C MET A 75 -0.80 3.14 -5.60
N ALA A 76 -1.42 4.08 -6.32
CA ALA A 76 -2.33 3.79 -7.42
C ALA A 76 -1.60 3.17 -8.63
N THR A 77 -0.42 3.68 -8.98
CA THR A 77 0.31 3.30 -10.20
C THR A 77 1.25 2.13 -10.02
N ALA A 78 1.80 1.91 -8.83
CA ALA A 78 2.85 0.91 -8.57
C ALA A 78 2.61 0.06 -7.30
N GLY A 79 1.47 0.19 -6.64
CA GLY A 79 1.24 -0.42 -5.32
C GLY A 79 1.05 -1.93 -5.33
N LEU A 80 0.54 -2.52 -6.41
CA LEU A 80 0.28 -3.96 -6.56
C LEU A 80 1.17 -4.61 -7.64
N TYR A 81 2.43 -4.24 -7.71
CA TYR A 81 3.38 -4.77 -8.70
C TYR A 81 2.81 -4.65 -10.14
N ASP A 82 2.90 -5.70 -10.95
CA ASP A 82 2.43 -5.70 -12.35
C ASP A 82 0.90 -5.56 -12.47
N ASP A 83 0.16 -5.85 -11.40
CA ASP A 83 -1.31 -5.77 -11.38
C ASP A 83 -1.86 -4.43 -10.83
N ALA A 84 -1.02 -3.42 -10.58
CA ALA A 84 -1.46 -2.14 -10.02
C ALA A 84 -2.56 -1.46 -10.87
N GLY A 85 -2.40 -1.42 -12.20
CA GLY A 85 -3.38 -0.85 -13.11
C GLY A 85 -4.70 -1.64 -13.14
N LYS A 86 -4.64 -2.96 -13.14
CA LYS A 86 -5.80 -3.85 -13.08
C LYS A 86 -6.58 -3.68 -11.77
N TRP A 87 -5.85 -3.54 -10.67
CA TRP A 87 -6.44 -3.26 -9.37
C TRP A 87 -7.16 -1.92 -9.34
N LEU A 88 -6.49 -0.85 -9.79
CA LEU A 88 -7.07 0.48 -9.82
C LEU A 88 -8.31 0.54 -10.71
N TYR A 89 -8.26 -0.10 -11.90
CA TYR A 89 -9.42 -0.21 -12.79
C TYR A 89 -10.62 -0.88 -12.09
N LYS A 90 -10.37 -1.93 -11.32
CA LYS A 90 -11.41 -2.70 -10.64
C LYS A 90 -12.02 -1.98 -9.44
N THR A 91 -11.21 -1.26 -8.66
CA THR A 91 -11.61 -0.77 -7.34
C THR A 91 -11.60 0.75 -7.19
N GLY A 92 -10.86 1.44 -8.05
CA GLY A 92 -10.60 2.87 -7.92
C GLY A 92 -9.70 3.25 -6.73
N LEU A 93 -9.19 2.28 -5.97
CA LEU A 93 -8.47 2.54 -4.73
C LEU A 93 -6.95 2.50 -4.89
N PRO A 94 -6.21 3.54 -4.50
CA PRO A 94 -4.81 3.43 -4.19
C PRO A 94 -4.57 2.33 -3.16
N ALA A 95 -3.61 1.43 -3.41
CA ALA A 95 -3.35 0.32 -2.50
C ALA A 95 -1.86 -0.07 -2.51
N LYS A 96 -1.42 -0.78 -1.46
CA LYS A 96 -0.08 -1.36 -1.37
C LYS A 96 -0.15 -2.79 -0.87
N SER A 97 0.44 -3.69 -1.62
CA SER A 97 0.56 -5.11 -1.25
C SER A 97 1.94 -5.47 -0.71
N GLY A 98 1.99 -6.58 0.01
CA GLY A 98 3.22 -7.20 0.49
C GLY A 98 3.19 -8.70 0.28
N VAL A 99 4.33 -9.30 -0.05
CA VAL A 99 4.47 -10.76 -0.27
C VAL A 99 4.21 -11.60 1.00
N GLY A 100 4.06 -10.98 2.16
CA GLY A 100 3.53 -11.62 3.37
C GLY A 100 2.01 -11.88 3.33
N GLY A 101 1.32 -11.47 2.26
CA GLY A 101 -0.12 -11.66 2.07
C GLY A 101 -0.98 -10.49 2.57
N GLY A 102 -0.37 -9.39 3.00
CA GLY A 102 -1.06 -8.18 3.41
C GLY A 102 -1.35 -7.23 2.24
N ILE A 103 -2.51 -6.58 2.28
CA ILE A 103 -2.85 -5.45 1.40
C ILE A 103 -3.51 -4.37 2.26
N ILE A 104 -3.07 -3.13 2.07
CA ILE A 104 -3.78 -1.93 2.52
C ILE A 104 -4.35 -1.21 1.31
N ALA A 105 -5.54 -0.63 1.44
CA ALA A 105 -6.16 0.20 0.41
C ALA A 105 -6.79 1.45 1.05
N VAL A 106 -6.82 2.52 0.29
CA VAL A 106 -7.23 3.83 0.78
C VAL A 106 -8.37 4.38 -0.08
N SER A 107 -9.49 4.71 0.55
CA SER A 107 -10.51 5.57 -0.02
C SER A 107 -10.32 6.97 0.58
N PRO A 108 -9.74 7.92 -0.17
CA PRO A 108 -9.34 9.22 0.38
C PRO A 108 -10.52 9.97 1.01
N GLY A 109 -10.34 10.46 2.22
CA GLY A 109 -11.36 11.19 2.98
C GLY A 109 -12.52 10.33 3.51
N LYS A 110 -12.50 9.00 3.26
CA LYS A 110 -13.56 8.10 3.72
C LYS A 110 -13.07 7.06 4.71
N PHE A 111 -12.19 6.14 4.27
CA PHE A 111 -11.69 5.05 5.11
C PHE A 111 -10.40 4.42 4.57
N GLY A 112 -9.69 3.71 5.44
CA GLY A 112 -8.64 2.77 5.08
C GLY A 112 -9.09 1.34 5.32
N ILE A 113 -8.64 0.40 4.47
CA ILE A 113 -8.90 -1.04 4.61
C ILE A 113 -7.58 -1.79 4.66
N ALA A 114 -7.52 -2.83 5.49
CA ALA A 114 -6.44 -3.80 5.47
C ALA A 114 -6.98 -5.24 5.51
N ALA A 115 -6.36 -6.13 4.75
CA ALA A 115 -6.62 -7.56 4.80
C ALA A 115 -5.31 -8.33 4.69
N ILE A 116 -5.22 -9.46 5.38
CA ILE A 116 -4.06 -10.37 5.33
C ILE A 116 -4.56 -11.77 5.00
N SER A 117 -4.01 -12.37 3.94
CA SER A 117 -4.25 -13.77 3.59
C SER A 117 -3.08 -14.34 2.81
N PRO A 118 -2.52 -15.52 3.21
CA PRO A 118 -1.28 -16.04 2.65
C PRO A 118 -1.27 -16.40 1.15
N PRO A 119 -2.36 -16.93 0.51
CA PRO A 119 -2.29 -17.32 -0.90
C PRO A 119 -2.07 -16.12 -1.81
N LEU A 120 -1.01 -16.18 -2.60
CA LEU A 120 -0.63 -15.13 -3.55
C LEU A 120 -0.93 -15.56 -5.00
N ASP A 121 -1.22 -14.59 -5.85
CA ASP A 121 -1.26 -14.75 -7.31
C ASP A 121 0.14 -14.73 -7.94
N ALA A 122 0.19 -14.83 -9.27
CA ALA A 122 1.46 -14.84 -10.01
C ALA A 122 2.25 -13.52 -9.87
N ALA A 123 1.56 -12.40 -9.66
CA ALA A 123 2.19 -11.10 -9.44
C ALA A 123 2.70 -10.92 -8.01
N GLY A 124 2.31 -11.80 -7.07
CA GLY A 124 2.73 -11.75 -5.66
C GLY A 124 1.73 -11.04 -4.74
N ASN A 125 0.49 -10.83 -5.18
CA ASN A 125 -0.58 -10.21 -4.41
C ASN A 125 -1.51 -11.25 -3.80
N SER A 126 -1.99 -11.00 -2.58
CA SER A 126 -2.93 -11.89 -1.91
C SER A 126 -4.27 -11.97 -2.66
N VAL A 127 -4.64 -13.17 -3.14
CA VAL A 127 -5.88 -13.41 -3.88
C VAL A 127 -7.12 -13.09 -3.05
N ARG A 128 -7.14 -13.57 -1.80
CA ARG A 128 -8.29 -13.38 -0.91
C ARG A 128 -8.39 -11.96 -0.37
N ALA A 129 -7.26 -11.33 -0.05
CA ALA A 129 -7.25 -9.95 0.42
C ALA A 129 -7.75 -8.99 -0.67
N GLN A 130 -7.33 -9.18 -1.94
CA GLN A 130 -7.85 -8.42 -3.07
C GLN A 130 -9.37 -8.53 -3.18
N LYS A 131 -9.91 -9.76 -3.11
CA LYS A 131 -11.35 -9.97 -3.20
C LYS A 131 -12.09 -9.31 -2.03
N ALA A 132 -11.64 -9.54 -0.80
CA ALA A 132 -12.27 -8.97 0.39
C ALA A 132 -12.30 -7.45 0.37
N ILE A 133 -11.18 -6.80 0.03
CA ILE A 133 -11.09 -5.34 -0.05
C ILE A 133 -12.01 -4.80 -1.15
N ALA A 134 -12.03 -5.45 -2.32
CA ALA A 134 -12.89 -5.04 -3.43
C ALA A 134 -14.38 -5.11 -3.05
N ASP A 135 -14.81 -6.22 -2.45
CA ASP A 135 -16.20 -6.44 -2.04
C ASP A 135 -16.63 -5.43 -0.94
N ILE A 136 -15.78 -5.21 0.07
CA ILE A 136 -16.04 -4.25 1.15
C ILE A 136 -16.07 -2.81 0.60
N SER A 137 -15.13 -2.46 -0.26
CA SER A 137 -15.08 -1.12 -0.85
C SER A 137 -16.31 -0.83 -1.69
N ALA A 138 -16.75 -1.79 -2.50
CA ALA A 138 -17.98 -1.66 -3.29
C ALA A 138 -19.20 -1.45 -2.39
N ALA A 139 -19.34 -2.24 -1.31
CA ALA A 139 -20.44 -2.12 -0.36
C ALA A 139 -20.47 -0.77 0.39
N LEU A 140 -19.30 -0.15 0.59
CA LEU A 140 -19.16 1.14 1.29
C LEU A 140 -19.09 2.35 0.33
N GLY A 141 -19.23 2.15 -0.98
CA GLY A 141 -19.08 3.24 -1.96
C GLY A 141 -17.69 3.86 -1.92
N GLY A 142 -16.65 3.01 -1.81
CA GLY A 142 -15.27 3.46 -1.60
C GLY A 142 -14.57 3.97 -2.86
N ASN A 143 -15.07 3.66 -4.05
CA ASN A 143 -14.44 4.06 -5.30
C ASN A 143 -14.60 5.58 -5.52
N PRO A 144 -13.51 6.38 -5.51
CA PRO A 144 -13.58 7.82 -5.68
C PRO A 144 -13.99 8.27 -7.10
N TYR A 145 -13.95 7.35 -8.08
CA TYR A 145 -14.34 7.62 -9.48
C TYR A 145 -15.82 7.35 -9.76
N GLU A 146 -16.57 6.79 -8.80
CA GLU A 146 -18.02 6.65 -8.88
C GLU A 146 -18.69 7.97 -8.51
N ALA A 147 -18.69 8.91 -9.46
CA ALA A 147 -19.36 10.18 -9.28
C ALA A 147 -20.86 10.08 -9.62
N ALA A 148 -21.71 10.68 -8.80
CA ALA A 148 -23.12 10.89 -9.18
C ALA A 148 -23.19 11.86 -10.38
N PRO A 149 -24.16 11.70 -11.31
CA PRO A 149 -24.37 12.66 -12.38
C PRO A 149 -24.59 14.07 -11.81
N TYR A 150 -23.97 15.07 -12.43
CA TYR A 150 -24.11 16.46 -12.01
C TYR A 150 -25.61 16.85 -12.05
N GLY A 151 -26.16 17.34 -10.95
CA GLY A 151 -27.53 17.89 -10.90
C GLY A 151 -28.65 16.91 -10.55
N LYS A 152 -28.33 15.77 -9.89
CA LYS A 152 -29.36 14.92 -9.23
C LYS A 152 -29.29 15.04 -7.72
#